data_bf92ff4c946f78c56c0a0a94b21bfbd0
#
_entry.id   bf92ff4c946f78c56c0a0a94b21bfbd0
#
_cell.length_a   1.000
_cell.length_b   1.000
_cell.length_c   1.000
_cell.angle_alpha   90.00
_cell.angle_beta   90.00
_cell.angle_gamma   90.00
#
_symmetry.space_group_name_H-M   'P 1'
#
loop_
_entity.id
_entity.type
_entity.pdbx_description
1 polymer ?
#
loop_
_entity_poly.entity_id
_entity_poly.type
_entity_poly.pdbx_seq_one_letter_code
_entity_poly.pdbx_strand_id
1 'polypeptide(L)'
;MLHTNNPIIKHKAGLINLAEELGNVSKACKVMGVSRDTFYRYQELVAEGGIDSLINKSRRAPNVKNRVDEVTEQAVVAYSIDQPAHGQHRTSNELRKKGVFVSGSGVRSIWLRHNLENFKTRLKTLEEKVANEGFVLSDAQVAALEKKKHDDEACGEIETAHPGYLGSQDTFYVGNLKGVGRIYQQTFVDTYSKIALCKLYTTKTPSTAADVLNDKVQPFFEQHELPMLRILTDRGTEYCGRVDQHDYQLYLAINDIDHTKTKAMSPQTNGICERFHKTILNEFYQITFRKKLYSTIEELQKDLDEWIEYYNNDRTHQGKKCCGRTPMETLLDGKSIWAEKNLAQI
;
A
#
# COMPACT_ATOMS: atom_id res chain seq x y z
N MET A 1 12.60 36.12 31.36
CA MET A 1 13.01 35.51 30.05
C MET A 1 12.27 34.22 29.80
N LEU A 2 11.65 34.11 28.63
CA LEU A 2 10.95 32.96 28.18
C LEU A 2 11.91 31.90 27.58
N HIS A 3 11.99 30.70 28.15
CA HIS A 3 12.86 29.63 27.66
C HIS A 3 12.02 28.55 26.96
N THR A 4 12.43 28.18 25.74
CA THR A 4 11.80 27.08 25.00
C THR A 4 12.83 26.31 24.16
N ASN A 5 12.71 24.99 24.15
CA ASN A 5 13.50 24.10 23.29
C ASN A 5 12.79 23.84 21.94
N ASN A 6 11.55 24.32 21.76
CA ASN A 6 10.81 24.13 20.54
C ASN A 6 11.31 25.08 19.43
N PRO A 7 11.92 24.56 18.33
CA PRO A 7 12.49 25.37 17.26
C PRO A 7 11.44 26.24 16.54
N ILE A 8 10.17 25.83 16.53
CA ILE A 8 9.08 26.53 15.82
C ILE A 8 8.75 27.87 16.48
N ILE A 9 8.81 27.94 17.81
CA ILE A 9 8.43 29.14 18.57
C ILE A 9 9.61 29.88 19.15
N LYS A 10 10.84 29.30 19.05
CA LYS A 10 12.05 29.91 19.57
C LYS A 10 12.29 31.34 19.08
N HIS A 11 12.02 31.61 17.80
CA HIS A 11 12.12 32.92 17.21
C HIS A 11 11.11 33.94 17.80
N LYS A 12 9.86 33.47 18.05
CA LYS A 12 8.79 34.31 18.63
C LYS A 12 9.03 34.63 20.10
N ALA A 13 9.51 33.63 20.88
CA ALA A 13 9.92 33.82 22.27
C ALA A 13 11.16 34.75 22.35
N GLY A 14 12.08 34.58 21.41
CA GLY A 14 13.28 35.45 21.29
C GLY A 14 12.94 36.93 21.06
N LEU A 15 11.88 37.24 20.32
CA LEU A 15 11.42 38.63 20.13
C LEU A 15 10.93 39.25 21.44
N ILE A 16 10.21 38.51 22.28
CA ILE A 16 9.70 38.99 23.56
C ILE A 16 10.90 39.24 24.52
N ASN A 17 11.82 38.26 24.62
CA ASN A 17 12.98 38.38 25.44
C ASN A 17 13.88 39.57 25.02
N LEU A 18 14.09 39.74 23.71
CA LEU A 18 14.89 40.87 23.19
C LEU A 18 14.24 42.23 23.54
N ALA A 19 12.93 42.32 23.53
CA ALA A 19 12.24 43.56 23.92
C ALA A 19 12.39 43.85 25.41
N GLU A 20 12.37 42.82 26.27
CA GLU A 20 12.67 42.95 27.71
C GLU A 20 14.12 43.43 27.96
N GLU A 21 15.10 42.80 27.27
CA GLU A 21 16.53 43.16 27.40
C GLU A 21 16.82 44.61 26.95
N LEU A 22 16.23 45.02 25.85
CA LEU A 22 16.44 46.33 25.28
C LEU A 22 15.59 47.43 25.96
N GLY A 23 14.64 47.08 26.78
CA GLY A 23 13.64 47.98 27.34
C GLY A 23 12.85 48.80 26.27
N ASN A 24 12.88 48.32 25.01
CA ASN A 24 12.33 49.07 23.88
C ASN A 24 11.75 48.11 22.79
N VAL A 25 10.41 48.00 22.77
CA VAL A 25 9.69 47.18 21.83
C VAL A 25 9.93 47.58 20.37
N SER A 26 9.98 48.89 20.08
CA SER A 26 10.20 49.40 18.71
C SER A 26 11.57 48.97 18.14
N LYS A 27 12.60 49.04 18.99
CA LYS A 27 13.96 48.65 18.62
C LYS A 27 14.09 47.15 18.43
N ALA A 28 13.48 46.35 19.32
CA ALA A 28 13.43 44.88 19.19
C ALA A 28 12.70 44.45 17.91
N CYS A 29 11.54 45.03 17.61
CA CYS A 29 10.78 44.75 16.39
C CYS A 29 11.56 45.10 15.12
N LYS A 30 12.28 46.22 15.13
CA LYS A 30 13.14 46.64 14.00
C LYS A 30 14.32 45.67 13.77
N VAL A 31 14.96 45.21 14.82
CA VAL A 31 16.05 44.21 14.76
C VAL A 31 15.53 42.86 14.22
N MET A 32 14.37 42.43 14.66
CA MET A 32 13.78 41.13 14.28
C MET A 32 12.96 41.18 12.98
N GLY A 33 12.80 42.35 12.36
CA GLY A 33 12.07 42.52 11.10
C GLY A 33 10.57 42.28 11.20
N VAL A 34 9.92 42.56 12.34
CA VAL A 34 8.51 42.35 12.59
C VAL A 34 7.77 43.65 12.97
N SER A 35 6.44 43.65 12.78
CA SER A 35 5.65 44.82 13.21
C SER A 35 5.42 44.81 14.71
N ARG A 36 5.13 46.02 15.29
CA ARG A 36 4.77 46.13 16.71
C ARG A 36 3.47 45.39 17.03
N ASP A 37 2.53 45.37 16.11
CA ASP A 37 1.25 44.59 16.28
C ASP A 37 1.52 43.11 16.43
N THR A 38 2.50 42.57 15.71
CA THR A 38 2.94 41.18 15.86
C THR A 38 3.54 40.92 17.24
N PHE A 39 4.31 41.86 17.78
CA PHE A 39 4.85 41.74 19.12
C PHE A 39 3.74 41.70 20.18
N TYR A 40 2.83 42.66 20.18
CA TYR A 40 1.75 42.71 21.16
C TYR A 40 0.85 41.47 21.07
N ARG A 41 0.53 41.00 19.89
CA ARG A 41 -0.21 39.76 19.71
C ARG A 41 0.52 38.55 20.31
N TYR A 42 1.84 38.47 20.20
CA TYR A 42 2.61 37.38 20.81
C TYR A 42 2.64 37.53 22.34
N GLN A 43 2.76 38.74 22.85
CA GLN A 43 2.73 39.03 24.28
C GLN A 43 1.39 38.61 24.89
N GLU A 44 0.28 38.96 24.23
CA GLU A 44 -1.08 38.59 24.62
C GLU A 44 -1.29 37.07 24.64
N LEU A 45 -0.88 36.38 23.59
CA LEU A 45 -0.93 34.92 23.52
C LEU A 45 -0.11 34.24 24.65
N VAL A 46 1.03 34.79 24.99
CA VAL A 46 1.83 34.24 26.10
C VAL A 46 1.18 34.52 27.45
N ALA A 47 0.54 35.67 27.60
CA ALA A 47 -0.19 36.03 28.83
C ALA A 47 -1.41 35.13 29.07
N GLU A 48 -2.10 34.73 28.00
CA GLU A 48 -3.30 33.88 28.07
C GLU A 48 -3.01 32.38 28.24
N GLY A 49 -1.98 31.86 27.57
CA GLY A 49 -1.75 30.41 27.47
C GLY A 49 -0.30 29.97 27.57
N GLY A 50 0.61 30.83 28.05
CA GLY A 50 2.02 30.49 28.18
C GLY A 50 2.78 30.40 26.84
N ILE A 51 4.01 29.93 26.88
CA ILE A 51 4.91 29.87 25.71
C ILE A 51 4.34 28.98 24.59
N ASP A 52 3.66 27.91 24.92
CA ASP A 52 3.13 26.94 23.97
C ASP A 52 1.99 27.54 23.11
N SER A 53 1.34 28.60 23.57
CA SER A 53 0.35 29.32 22.79
C SER A 53 0.93 30.06 21.57
N LEU A 54 2.25 30.23 21.51
CA LEU A 54 2.97 30.76 20.34
C LEU A 54 3.04 29.77 19.16
N ILE A 55 2.67 28.50 19.35
CA ILE A 55 2.55 27.55 18.25
C ILE A 55 1.44 28.03 17.29
N ASN A 56 1.76 28.11 15.99
CA ASN A 56 0.77 28.48 15.00
C ASN A 56 -0.39 27.48 15.01
N LYS A 57 -1.58 27.93 15.36
CA LYS A 57 -2.80 27.11 15.18
C LYS A 57 -2.93 26.75 13.70
N SER A 58 -3.18 25.47 13.41
CA SER A 58 -3.38 25.01 12.03
C SER A 58 -4.53 25.80 11.38
N ARG A 59 -4.24 26.53 10.31
CA ARG A 59 -5.26 27.20 9.51
C ARG A 59 -6.11 26.22 8.69
N ARG A 60 -5.78 24.91 8.74
CA ARG A 60 -6.48 23.85 8.02
C ARG A 60 -7.72 23.33 8.73
N ALA A 61 -8.02 23.76 9.96
CA ALA A 61 -9.31 23.49 10.58
C ALA A 61 -10.35 24.41 9.89
N PRO A 62 -11.19 23.91 8.99
CA PRO A 62 -12.16 24.76 8.30
C PRO A 62 -13.18 25.28 9.33
N ASN A 63 -13.17 26.57 9.58
CA ASN A 63 -14.23 27.23 10.34
C ASN A 63 -15.42 27.40 9.38
N VAL A 64 -16.15 26.33 9.14
CA VAL A 64 -17.22 26.29 8.14
C VAL A 64 -18.46 26.91 8.78
N LYS A 65 -18.96 28.01 8.22
CA LYS A 65 -20.21 28.70 8.67
C LYS A 65 -21.43 27.76 8.79
N ASN A 66 -21.43 26.67 7.99
CA ASN A 66 -22.50 25.68 7.94
C ASN A 66 -22.11 24.36 8.65
N ARG A 67 -21.27 24.41 9.68
CA ARG A 67 -20.98 23.24 10.50
C ARG A 67 -22.26 22.79 11.21
N VAL A 68 -22.57 21.50 11.13
CA VAL A 68 -23.66 20.92 11.92
C VAL A 68 -23.36 21.05 13.42
N ASP A 69 -24.40 21.08 14.20
CA ASP A 69 -24.33 21.13 15.67
C ASP A 69 -23.55 19.91 16.21
N GLU A 70 -23.00 20.06 17.39
CA GLU A 70 -22.15 19.06 18.01
C GLU A 70 -22.88 17.74 18.30
N VAL A 71 -24.18 17.83 18.64
CA VAL A 71 -25.04 16.67 18.90
C VAL A 71 -25.19 15.83 17.64
N THR A 72 -25.46 16.45 16.50
CA THR A 72 -25.51 15.78 15.20
C THR A 72 -24.15 15.19 14.80
N GLU A 73 -23.06 15.92 15.06
CA GLU A 73 -21.71 15.42 14.76
C GLU A 73 -21.36 14.18 15.57
N GLN A 74 -21.65 14.19 16.88
CA GLN A 74 -21.45 13.03 17.76
C GLN A 74 -22.33 11.84 17.37
N ALA A 75 -23.58 12.06 17.00
CA ALA A 75 -24.48 11.01 16.53
C ALA A 75 -23.95 10.34 15.25
N VAL A 76 -23.38 11.10 14.31
CA VAL A 76 -22.76 10.57 13.10
C VAL A 76 -21.51 9.75 13.43
N VAL A 77 -20.66 10.26 14.33
CA VAL A 77 -19.43 9.54 14.75
C VAL A 77 -19.79 8.23 15.44
N ALA A 78 -20.68 8.27 16.43
CA ALA A 78 -21.12 7.09 17.18
C ALA A 78 -21.72 6.02 16.24
N TYR A 79 -22.62 6.42 15.35
CA TYR A 79 -23.23 5.52 14.38
C TYR A 79 -22.19 4.91 13.41
N SER A 80 -21.21 5.71 12.98
CA SER A 80 -20.20 5.28 12.01
C SER A 80 -19.20 4.28 12.60
N ILE A 81 -18.95 4.37 13.89
CA ILE A 81 -18.14 3.39 14.64
C ILE A 81 -18.97 2.12 14.87
N ASP A 82 -20.24 2.26 15.23
CA ASP A 82 -21.14 1.13 15.47
C ASP A 82 -21.43 0.32 14.20
N GLN A 83 -21.58 1.00 13.05
CA GLN A 83 -21.85 0.40 11.73
C GLN A 83 -20.74 0.76 10.70
N PRO A 84 -19.51 0.27 10.87
CA PRO A 84 -18.36 0.70 10.06
C PRO A 84 -18.47 0.37 8.57
N ALA A 85 -19.28 -0.65 8.22
CA ALA A 85 -19.49 -1.08 6.83
C ALA A 85 -20.42 -0.13 6.04
N HIS A 86 -21.14 0.78 6.70
CA HIS A 86 -22.06 1.69 6.02
C HIS A 86 -21.30 2.85 5.36
N GLY A 87 -21.61 3.09 4.07
CA GLY A 87 -21.10 4.25 3.33
C GLY A 87 -21.87 5.53 3.70
N GLN A 88 -21.31 6.69 3.32
CA GLN A 88 -21.83 8.02 3.70
C GLN A 88 -23.33 8.23 3.43
N HIS A 89 -23.84 7.74 2.29
CA HIS A 89 -25.26 7.88 1.94
C HIS A 89 -26.15 6.96 2.78
N ARG A 90 -25.72 5.74 3.04
CA ARG A 90 -26.45 4.80 3.89
C ARG A 90 -26.48 5.30 5.33
N THR A 91 -25.34 5.76 5.85
CA THR A 91 -25.26 6.40 7.18
C THR A 91 -26.24 7.59 7.30
N SER A 92 -26.28 8.47 6.31
CA SER A 92 -27.24 9.60 6.26
C SER A 92 -28.70 9.10 6.30
N ASN A 93 -29.05 8.08 5.53
CA ASN A 93 -30.41 7.55 5.48
C ASN A 93 -30.83 6.86 6.79
N GLU A 94 -29.93 6.10 7.40
CA GLU A 94 -30.23 5.43 8.67
C GLU A 94 -30.34 6.41 9.84
N LEU A 95 -29.50 7.44 9.86
CA LEU A 95 -29.59 8.52 10.85
C LEU A 95 -30.90 9.33 10.70
N ARG A 96 -31.36 9.55 9.46
CA ARG A 96 -32.66 10.21 9.19
C ARG A 96 -33.84 9.44 9.81
N LYS A 97 -33.82 8.09 9.77
CA LYS A 97 -34.81 7.24 10.44
C LYS A 97 -34.81 7.44 11.96
N LYS A 98 -33.66 7.82 12.53
CA LYS A 98 -33.49 8.14 13.95
C LYS A 98 -33.73 9.60 14.28
N GLY A 99 -34.25 10.43 13.33
CA GLY A 99 -34.51 11.85 13.53
C GLY A 99 -33.30 12.78 13.39
N VAL A 100 -32.12 12.24 12.98
CA VAL A 100 -30.92 13.07 12.76
C VAL A 100 -30.76 13.35 11.27
N PHE A 101 -30.89 14.64 10.91
CA PHE A 101 -30.88 15.10 9.53
C PHE A 101 -29.48 15.61 9.11
N VAL A 102 -28.77 14.82 8.37
CA VAL A 102 -27.45 15.16 7.81
C VAL A 102 -27.32 14.61 6.39
N SER A 103 -26.76 15.38 5.47
CA SER A 103 -26.54 14.90 4.09
C SER A 103 -25.38 13.93 4.01
N GLY A 104 -25.30 13.09 2.95
CA GLY A 104 -24.17 12.19 2.74
C GLY A 104 -22.83 12.95 2.64
N SER A 105 -22.80 14.14 2.02
CA SER A 105 -21.60 15.00 2.00
C SER A 105 -21.28 15.57 3.39
N GLY A 106 -22.29 15.87 4.20
CA GLY A 106 -22.14 16.27 5.61
C GLY A 106 -21.50 15.15 6.43
N VAL A 107 -21.98 13.91 6.29
CA VAL A 107 -21.39 12.72 6.92
C VAL A 107 -19.92 12.57 6.53
N ARG A 108 -19.58 12.70 5.23
CA ARG A 108 -18.19 12.64 4.77
C ARG A 108 -17.33 13.74 5.39
N SER A 109 -17.83 14.96 5.50
CA SER A 109 -17.10 16.09 6.11
C SER A 109 -16.83 15.85 7.60
N ILE A 110 -17.77 15.24 8.33
CA ILE A 110 -17.59 14.80 9.71
C ILE A 110 -16.52 13.71 9.80
N TRP A 111 -16.61 12.70 8.95
CA TRP A 111 -15.61 11.62 8.91
C TRP A 111 -14.18 12.13 8.68
N LEU A 112 -13.99 13.10 7.78
CA LEU A 112 -12.66 13.71 7.54
C LEU A 112 -12.13 14.44 8.78
N ARG A 113 -12.98 15.08 9.57
CA ARG A 113 -12.58 15.76 10.82
C ARG A 113 -12.16 14.78 11.92
N HIS A 114 -12.80 13.60 11.94
CA HIS A 114 -12.58 12.56 12.95
C HIS A 114 -11.69 11.40 12.45
N ASN A 115 -11.06 11.52 11.27
CA ASN A 115 -10.26 10.47 10.62
C ASN A 115 -11.01 9.14 10.46
N LEU A 116 -12.30 9.21 10.12
CA LEU A 116 -13.20 8.07 9.94
C LEU A 116 -13.59 7.84 8.47
N GLU A 117 -12.92 8.48 7.51
CA GLU A 117 -13.28 8.43 6.08
C GLU A 117 -13.18 7.03 5.48
N ASN A 118 -12.26 6.20 5.98
CA ASN A 118 -12.02 4.85 5.49
C ASN A 118 -12.74 3.79 6.33
N PHE A 119 -13.20 2.72 5.68
CA PHE A 119 -13.76 1.56 6.37
C PHE A 119 -12.79 0.96 7.40
N LYS A 120 -11.51 0.82 7.03
CA LYS A 120 -10.45 0.27 7.89
C LYS A 120 -10.26 1.09 9.18
N THR A 121 -10.29 2.42 9.08
CA THR A 121 -10.15 3.29 10.27
C THR A 121 -11.35 3.19 11.19
N ARG A 122 -12.58 3.19 10.65
CA ARG A 122 -13.79 3.00 11.46
C ARG A 122 -13.80 1.67 12.19
N LEU A 123 -13.35 0.61 11.51
CA LEU A 123 -13.28 -0.73 12.08
C LEU A 123 -12.25 -0.83 13.20
N LYS A 124 -11.07 -0.19 13.01
CA LYS A 124 -10.04 -0.10 14.04
C LYS A 124 -10.54 0.64 15.28
N THR A 125 -11.26 1.75 15.10
CA THR A 125 -11.86 2.49 16.21
C THR A 125 -12.93 1.67 16.95
N LEU A 126 -13.68 0.83 16.23
CA LEU A 126 -14.61 -0.13 16.85
C LEU A 126 -13.86 -1.19 17.69
N GLU A 127 -12.76 -1.75 17.17
CA GLU A 127 -11.91 -2.69 17.90
C GLU A 127 -11.35 -2.09 19.19
N GLU A 128 -10.84 -0.85 19.11
CA GLU A 128 -10.33 -0.11 20.27
C GLU A 128 -11.43 0.14 21.32
N LYS A 129 -12.65 0.48 20.87
CA LYS A 129 -13.80 0.67 21.74
C LYS A 129 -14.21 -0.63 22.45
N VAL A 130 -14.28 -1.73 21.71
CA VAL A 130 -14.59 -3.06 22.26
C VAL A 130 -13.55 -3.51 23.28
N ALA A 131 -12.26 -3.29 22.98
CA ALA A 131 -11.16 -3.64 23.91
C ALA A 131 -11.21 -2.83 25.21
N ASN A 132 -11.63 -1.55 25.14
CA ASN A 132 -11.67 -0.67 26.31
C ASN A 132 -12.96 -0.83 27.17
N GLU A 133 -14.08 -1.15 26.55
CA GLU A 133 -15.41 -1.12 27.21
C GLU A 133 -15.97 -2.52 27.51
N GLY A 134 -15.29 -3.62 27.10
CA GLY A 134 -15.77 -5.00 27.30
C GLY A 134 -17.11 -5.30 26.60
N PHE A 135 -17.36 -4.66 25.48
CA PHE A 135 -18.65 -4.69 24.79
C PHE A 135 -18.92 -6.05 24.12
N VAL A 136 -20.17 -6.52 24.19
CA VAL A 136 -20.64 -7.64 23.38
C VAL A 136 -20.94 -7.15 21.96
N LEU A 137 -20.17 -7.62 20.98
CA LEU A 137 -20.37 -7.29 19.57
C LEU A 137 -21.69 -7.83 19.04
N SER A 138 -22.39 -7.04 18.23
CA SER A 138 -23.53 -7.54 17.47
C SER A 138 -23.07 -8.44 16.33
N ASP A 139 -23.95 -9.36 15.85
CA ASP A 139 -23.63 -10.27 14.73
C ASP A 139 -23.15 -9.52 13.48
N ALA A 140 -23.69 -8.33 13.22
CA ALA A 140 -23.25 -7.50 12.10
C ALA A 140 -21.83 -6.92 12.28
N GLN A 141 -21.44 -6.62 13.51
CA GLN A 141 -20.10 -6.15 13.86
C GLN A 141 -19.08 -7.28 13.81
N VAL A 142 -19.44 -8.46 14.30
CA VAL A 142 -18.64 -9.69 14.17
C VAL A 142 -18.40 -10.02 12.70
N ALA A 143 -19.45 -10.02 11.87
CA ALA A 143 -19.33 -10.25 10.44
C ALA A 143 -18.46 -9.21 9.73
N ALA A 144 -18.48 -7.93 10.17
CA ALA A 144 -17.61 -6.89 9.62
C ALA A 144 -16.14 -7.08 10.02
N LEU A 145 -15.86 -7.53 11.25
CA LEU A 145 -14.53 -7.88 11.72
C LEU A 145 -13.98 -9.12 11.02
N GLU A 146 -14.79 -10.15 10.88
CA GLU A 146 -14.44 -11.37 10.13
C GLU A 146 -14.18 -11.06 8.65
N LYS A 147 -15.00 -10.21 8.04
CA LYS A 147 -14.77 -9.75 6.67
C LYS A 147 -13.47 -8.97 6.54
N LYS A 148 -13.13 -8.10 7.51
CA LYS A 148 -11.83 -7.40 7.51
C LYS A 148 -10.67 -8.40 7.62
N LYS A 149 -10.74 -9.33 8.57
CA LYS A 149 -9.72 -10.38 8.73
C LYS A 149 -9.58 -11.19 7.44
N HIS A 150 -10.71 -11.55 6.82
CA HIS A 150 -10.76 -12.22 5.53
C HIS A 150 -10.22 -11.36 4.39
N ASP A 151 -10.54 -10.05 4.36
CA ASP A 151 -10.05 -9.10 3.34
C ASP A 151 -8.55 -8.80 3.53
N ASP A 152 -8.05 -8.71 4.76
CA ASP A 152 -6.63 -8.54 5.07
C ASP A 152 -5.85 -9.83 4.71
N GLU A 153 -6.41 -11.00 4.94
CA GLU A 153 -5.88 -12.29 4.46
C GLU A 153 -6.02 -12.44 2.94
N ALA A 154 -7.04 -11.85 2.31
CA ALA A 154 -7.32 -11.93 0.88
C ALA A 154 -6.63 -10.80 0.08
N CYS A 155 -6.42 -9.62 0.64
CA CYS A 155 -5.73 -8.50 -0.01
C CYS A 155 -4.24 -8.72 -0.18
N GLY A 156 -3.68 -9.87 0.28
CA GLY A 156 -2.32 -10.24 -0.04
C GLY A 156 -1.27 -9.19 0.30
N GLU A 157 -1.48 -8.37 1.33
CA GLU A 157 -0.39 -7.80 2.09
C GLU A 157 0.15 -8.92 3.02
N ILE A 158 0.46 -10.08 2.43
CA ILE A 158 1.37 -11.00 3.07
C ILE A 158 2.65 -10.19 3.22
N GLU A 159 2.97 -9.78 4.44
CA GLU A 159 4.23 -9.11 4.72
C GLU A 159 5.34 -10.09 4.37
N THR A 160 5.91 -9.88 3.20
CA THR A 160 7.02 -10.69 2.73
C THR A 160 8.25 -10.27 3.50
N ALA A 161 8.78 -11.22 4.26
CA ALA A 161 9.86 -10.95 5.22
C ALA A 161 11.20 -10.66 4.51
N HIS A 162 11.45 -11.29 3.36
CA HIS A 162 12.66 -11.19 2.57
C HIS A 162 12.40 -11.60 1.10
N PRO A 163 13.32 -11.35 0.15
CA PRO A 163 13.22 -11.89 -1.21
C PRO A 163 13.15 -13.41 -1.20
N GLY A 164 12.39 -13.99 -2.14
CA GLY A 164 12.20 -15.45 -2.24
C GLY A 164 11.22 -16.05 -1.22
N TYR A 165 10.70 -15.25 -0.26
CA TYR A 165 9.70 -15.73 0.68
C TYR A 165 8.39 -16.10 -0.01
N LEU A 166 7.93 -15.27 -0.94
CA LEU A 166 6.71 -15.48 -1.70
C LEU A 166 6.87 -14.92 -3.12
N GLY A 167 6.75 -15.79 -4.11
CA GLY A 167 6.58 -15.43 -5.51
C GLY A 167 5.11 -15.39 -5.90
N SER A 168 4.75 -14.55 -6.86
CA SER A 168 3.44 -14.53 -7.50
C SER A 168 3.60 -14.96 -8.94
N GLN A 169 2.82 -15.95 -9.37
CA GLN A 169 2.85 -16.45 -10.75
C GLN A 169 1.49 -16.35 -11.41
N ASP A 170 1.49 -15.97 -12.69
CA ASP A 170 0.27 -15.82 -13.49
C ASP A 170 0.55 -15.95 -14.98
N THR A 171 -0.48 -16.31 -15.74
CA THR A 171 -0.42 -16.43 -17.21
C THR A 171 -1.07 -15.22 -17.87
N PHE A 172 -0.32 -14.51 -18.69
CA PHE A 172 -0.78 -13.36 -19.46
C PHE A 172 -0.96 -13.71 -20.94
N TYR A 173 -2.14 -13.45 -21.51
CA TYR A 173 -2.36 -13.59 -22.94
C TYR A 173 -1.82 -12.36 -23.69
N VAL A 174 -0.77 -12.55 -24.46
CA VAL A 174 -0.09 -11.47 -25.20
C VAL A 174 -0.84 -11.08 -26.45
N GLY A 175 -1.33 -12.08 -27.20
CA GLY A 175 -2.00 -11.87 -28.47
C GLY A 175 -1.82 -13.03 -29.45
N ASN A 176 -2.04 -12.75 -30.71
CA ASN A 176 -1.87 -13.73 -31.81
C ASN A 176 -0.79 -13.24 -32.75
N LEU A 177 0.28 -14.01 -32.91
CA LEU A 177 1.38 -13.71 -33.83
C LEU A 177 1.13 -14.44 -35.14
N LYS A 178 1.18 -13.68 -36.25
CA LYS A 178 0.92 -14.24 -37.59
C LYS A 178 1.95 -15.33 -37.94
N GLY A 179 1.47 -16.52 -38.27
CA GLY A 179 2.35 -17.68 -38.57
C GLY A 179 2.74 -18.54 -37.38
N VAL A 180 2.60 -18.05 -36.14
CA VAL A 180 2.92 -18.77 -34.92
C VAL A 180 1.65 -19.17 -34.14
N GLY A 181 0.66 -18.30 -34.08
CA GLY A 181 -0.58 -18.51 -33.33
C GLY A 181 -0.67 -17.72 -32.05
N ARG A 182 -1.40 -18.24 -31.06
CA ARG A 182 -1.58 -17.60 -29.75
C ARG A 182 -0.30 -17.60 -28.95
N ILE A 183 0.02 -16.47 -28.34
CA ILE A 183 1.19 -16.33 -27.47
C ILE A 183 0.70 -16.06 -26.03
N TYR A 184 1.22 -16.85 -25.12
CA TYR A 184 1.02 -16.73 -23.68
C TYR A 184 2.37 -16.43 -23.02
N GLN A 185 2.35 -15.53 -22.06
CA GLN A 185 3.50 -15.22 -21.22
C GLN A 185 3.25 -15.84 -19.84
N GLN A 186 4.12 -16.75 -19.43
CA GLN A 186 4.23 -17.13 -18.02
C GLN A 186 5.06 -16.07 -17.30
N THR A 187 4.49 -15.54 -16.23
CA THR A 187 5.06 -14.44 -15.47
C THR A 187 5.26 -14.87 -14.02
N PHE A 188 6.46 -14.67 -13.52
CA PHE A 188 6.77 -14.78 -12.10
C PHE A 188 7.21 -13.40 -11.58
N VAL A 189 6.74 -12.98 -10.40
CA VAL A 189 7.16 -11.74 -9.74
C VAL A 189 7.41 -12.03 -8.26
N ASP A 190 8.62 -11.76 -7.79
CA ASP A 190 8.91 -11.80 -6.35
C ASP A 190 8.16 -10.68 -5.63
N THR A 191 7.43 -11.04 -4.59
CA THR A 191 6.53 -10.10 -3.92
C THR A 191 7.28 -9.09 -3.03
N TYR A 192 8.52 -9.37 -2.63
CA TYR A 192 9.38 -8.47 -1.88
C TYR A 192 10.09 -7.46 -2.79
N SER A 193 10.96 -7.95 -3.64
CA SER A 193 11.87 -7.15 -4.48
C SER A 193 11.21 -6.60 -5.74
N LYS A 194 10.12 -7.21 -6.21
CA LYS A 194 9.47 -6.98 -7.51
C LYS A 194 10.30 -7.44 -8.71
N ILE A 195 11.32 -8.25 -8.50
CA ILE A 195 12.00 -8.97 -9.60
C ILE A 195 10.94 -9.71 -10.41
N ALA A 196 10.99 -9.54 -11.71
CA ALA A 196 10.10 -10.19 -12.66
C ALA A 196 10.88 -11.10 -13.59
N LEU A 197 10.35 -12.29 -13.83
CA LEU A 197 10.91 -13.28 -14.76
C LEU A 197 9.77 -13.76 -15.66
N CYS A 198 10.01 -13.80 -16.97
CA CYS A 198 8.98 -14.11 -17.95
C CYS A 198 9.50 -15.05 -19.03
N LYS A 199 8.62 -15.94 -19.51
CA LYS A 199 8.88 -16.78 -20.67
C LYS A 199 7.63 -16.93 -21.52
N LEU A 200 7.81 -16.94 -22.85
CA LEU A 200 6.73 -17.03 -23.82
C LEU A 200 6.47 -18.47 -24.25
N TYR A 201 5.20 -18.78 -24.50
CA TYR A 201 4.75 -20.09 -24.93
C TYR A 201 3.61 -19.95 -25.94
N THR A 202 3.45 -20.97 -26.77
CA THR A 202 2.29 -21.10 -27.69
C THR A 202 1.09 -21.78 -27.04
N THR A 203 1.29 -22.39 -25.88
CA THR A 203 0.28 -23.13 -25.12
C THR A 203 0.24 -22.68 -23.66
N LYS A 204 -0.92 -22.89 -23.04
CA LYS A 204 -1.15 -22.62 -21.62
C LYS A 204 -1.46 -23.97 -20.94
N THR A 205 -0.43 -24.59 -20.35
CA THR A 205 -0.50 -25.93 -19.75
C THR A 205 0.22 -25.97 -18.40
N PRO A 206 -0.03 -26.96 -17.54
CA PRO A 206 0.73 -27.16 -16.31
C PRO A 206 2.25 -27.27 -16.54
N SER A 207 2.65 -27.95 -17.62
CA SER A 207 4.06 -28.10 -17.97
C SER A 207 4.72 -26.76 -18.30
N THR A 208 4.04 -25.85 -19.04
CA THR A 208 4.59 -24.50 -19.33
C THR A 208 4.67 -23.62 -18.08
N ALA A 209 3.76 -23.82 -17.12
CA ALA A 209 3.80 -23.13 -15.85
C ALA A 209 4.96 -23.63 -14.95
N ALA A 210 5.28 -24.92 -14.99
CA ALA A 210 6.44 -25.48 -14.29
C ALA A 210 7.76 -25.12 -14.98
N ASP A 211 7.77 -25.08 -16.32
CA ASP A 211 8.97 -24.82 -17.11
C ASP A 211 9.57 -23.43 -16.83
N VAL A 212 8.76 -22.37 -16.70
CA VAL A 212 9.29 -21.04 -16.35
C VAL A 212 9.96 -21.03 -14.98
N LEU A 213 9.46 -21.83 -14.02
CA LEU A 213 10.08 -21.94 -12.70
C LEU A 213 11.42 -22.64 -12.80
N ASN A 214 11.47 -23.73 -13.54
CA ASN A 214 12.70 -24.53 -13.72
C ASN A 214 13.77 -23.81 -14.55
N ASP A 215 13.38 -23.11 -15.61
CA ASP A 215 14.30 -22.50 -16.58
C ASP A 215 14.76 -21.09 -16.18
N LYS A 216 13.92 -20.31 -15.52
CA LYS A 216 14.20 -18.91 -15.20
C LYS A 216 14.26 -18.61 -13.71
N VAL A 217 13.26 -19.10 -12.94
CA VAL A 217 13.08 -18.65 -11.56
C VAL A 217 14.07 -19.34 -10.63
N GLN A 218 14.11 -20.65 -10.63
CA GLN A 218 14.97 -21.39 -9.72
C GLN A 218 16.46 -21.09 -9.95
N PRO A 219 16.99 -21.08 -11.20
CA PRO A 219 18.38 -20.70 -11.44
C PRO A 219 18.71 -19.26 -11.01
N PHE A 220 17.76 -18.33 -11.17
CA PHE A 220 17.95 -16.96 -10.72
C PHE A 220 18.09 -16.86 -9.19
N PHE A 221 17.21 -17.50 -8.43
CA PHE A 221 17.28 -17.47 -6.97
C PHE A 221 18.47 -18.26 -6.42
N GLU A 222 18.84 -19.38 -7.03
CA GLU A 222 20.04 -20.15 -6.70
C GLU A 222 21.32 -19.33 -6.92
N GLN A 223 21.43 -18.63 -8.05
CA GLN A 223 22.56 -17.72 -8.34
C GLN A 223 22.73 -16.64 -7.28
N HIS A 224 21.61 -16.18 -6.70
CA HIS A 224 21.63 -15.17 -5.65
C HIS A 224 21.67 -15.76 -4.24
N GLU A 225 21.79 -17.11 -4.11
CA GLU A 225 21.82 -17.85 -2.83
C GLU A 225 20.58 -17.53 -1.96
N LEU A 226 19.42 -17.42 -2.58
CA LEU A 226 18.13 -17.17 -1.93
C LEU A 226 17.20 -18.36 -2.18
N PRO A 227 16.50 -18.88 -1.15
CA PRO A 227 15.52 -19.94 -1.37
C PRO A 227 14.22 -19.35 -1.94
N MET A 228 13.53 -20.12 -2.78
CA MET A 228 12.13 -19.87 -3.15
C MET A 228 11.24 -20.73 -2.26
N LEU A 229 10.57 -20.10 -1.28
CA LEU A 229 9.83 -20.86 -0.25
C LEU A 229 8.37 -21.10 -0.64
N ARG A 230 7.73 -20.12 -1.29
CA ARG A 230 6.28 -20.18 -1.55
C ARG A 230 5.92 -19.50 -2.84
N ILE A 231 4.93 -20.03 -3.56
CA ILE A 231 4.37 -19.43 -4.77
C ILE A 231 2.87 -19.24 -4.63
N LEU A 232 2.39 -18.05 -4.96
CA LEU A 232 0.98 -17.68 -5.05
C LEU A 232 0.54 -17.72 -6.51
N THR A 233 -0.54 -18.48 -6.80
CA THR A 233 -1.17 -18.52 -8.12
C THR A 233 -2.68 -18.29 -8.01
N ASP A 234 -3.31 -18.05 -9.13
CA ASP A 234 -4.76 -18.19 -9.23
C ASP A 234 -5.17 -19.69 -9.22
N ARG A 235 -6.43 -19.97 -9.48
CA ARG A 235 -6.97 -21.35 -9.57
C ARG A 235 -7.12 -21.83 -11.01
N GLY A 236 -6.33 -21.28 -11.93
CA GLY A 236 -6.30 -21.73 -13.32
C GLY A 236 -5.93 -23.21 -13.43
N THR A 237 -6.42 -23.86 -14.48
CA THR A 237 -6.17 -25.27 -14.72
C THR A 237 -4.69 -25.59 -14.97
N GLU A 238 -3.88 -24.58 -15.33
CA GLU A 238 -2.43 -24.68 -15.44
C GLU A 238 -1.71 -24.77 -14.09
N TYR A 239 -2.34 -24.30 -13.00
CA TYR A 239 -1.79 -24.31 -11.64
C TYR A 239 -2.47 -25.31 -10.71
N CYS A 240 -3.71 -25.69 -11.01
CA CYS A 240 -4.53 -26.47 -10.12
C CYS A 240 -5.19 -27.66 -10.81
N GLY A 241 -4.96 -28.85 -10.29
CA GLY A 241 -5.57 -30.12 -10.73
C GLY A 241 -5.50 -31.17 -9.63
N ARG A 242 -5.57 -32.46 -10.00
CA ARG A 242 -5.31 -33.55 -9.07
C ARG A 242 -3.81 -33.62 -8.80
N VAL A 243 -3.43 -33.52 -7.52
CA VAL A 243 -2.02 -33.36 -7.10
C VAL A 243 -1.11 -34.46 -7.65
N ASP A 244 -1.58 -35.69 -7.68
CA ASP A 244 -0.89 -36.89 -8.15
C ASP A 244 -0.70 -36.97 -9.69
N GLN A 245 -1.35 -36.10 -10.46
CA GLN A 245 -1.37 -36.11 -11.92
C GLN A 245 -1.15 -34.72 -12.54
N HIS A 246 -0.78 -33.73 -11.74
CA HIS A 246 -0.67 -32.35 -12.21
C HIS A 246 0.79 -31.90 -12.19
N ASP A 247 1.42 -31.79 -13.36
CA ASP A 247 2.85 -31.50 -13.54
C ASP A 247 3.35 -30.32 -12.70
N TYR A 248 2.57 -29.22 -12.66
CA TYR A 248 2.96 -28.04 -11.89
C TYR A 248 2.98 -28.31 -10.39
N GLN A 249 1.96 -28.94 -9.83
CA GLN A 249 1.89 -29.24 -8.40
C GLN A 249 2.92 -30.28 -7.99
N LEU A 250 3.19 -31.26 -8.87
CA LEU A 250 4.24 -32.24 -8.65
C LEU A 250 5.61 -31.58 -8.65
N TYR A 251 5.87 -30.66 -9.59
CA TYR A 251 7.12 -29.88 -9.64
C TYR A 251 7.36 -29.11 -8.34
N LEU A 252 6.35 -28.39 -7.82
CA LEU A 252 6.46 -27.65 -6.57
C LEU A 252 6.74 -28.57 -5.38
N ALA A 253 6.06 -29.72 -5.32
CA ALA A 253 6.24 -30.69 -4.23
C ALA A 253 7.65 -31.32 -4.24
N ILE A 254 8.23 -31.59 -5.41
CA ILE A 254 9.60 -32.14 -5.54
C ILE A 254 10.65 -31.12 -5.09
N ASN A 255 10.39 -29.82 -5.31
CA ASN A 255 11.32 -28.75 -4.97
C ASN A 255 11.04 -28.11 -3.60
N ASP A 256 10.18 -28.71 -2.76
CA ASP A 256 9.81 -28.21 -1.43
C ASP A 256 9.27 -26.76 -1.45
N ILE A 257 8.54 -26.38 -2.50
CA ILE A 257 7.95 -25.06 -2.66
C ILE A 257 6.47 -25.10 -2.27
N ASP A 258 6.10 -24.34 -1.25
CA ASP A 258 4.70 -24.21 -0.81
C ASP A 258 3.81 -23.58 -1.89
N HIS A 259 2.69 -24.22 -2.21
CA HIS A 259 1.70 -23.69 -3.15
C HIS A 259 0.53 -23.00 -2.43
N THR A 260 0.47 -21.70 -2.51
CA THR A 260 -0.65 -20.87 -2.03
C THR A 260 -1.57 -20.50 -3.21
N LYS A 261 -2.87 -20.70 -3.03
CA LYS A 261 -3.88 -20.40 -4.07
C LYS A 261 -4.69 -19.18 -3.65
N THR A 262 -5.00 -18.31 -4.62
CA THR A 262 -5.92 -17.20 -4.38
C THR A 262 -7.30 -17.71 -3.99
N LYS A 263 -8.06 -16.94 -3.20
CA LYS A 263 -9.45 -17.29 -2.87
C LYS A 263 -10.33 -17.23 -4.11
N ALA A 264 -11.27 -18.16 -4.22
CA ALA A 264 -12.24 -18.16 -5.30
C ALA A 264 -13.03 -16.83 -5.32
N MET A 265 -13.21 -16.24 -6.50
CA MET A 265 -13.90 -14.97 -6.74
C MET A 265 -13.26 -13.71 -6.11
N SER A 266 -11.98 -13.75 -5.75
CA SER A 266 -11.24 -12.57 -5.29
C SER A 266 -10.08 -12.27 -6.24
N PRO A 267 -10.30 -11.59 -7.37
CA PRO A 267 -9.25 -11.27 -8.35
C PRO A 267 -8.14 -10.38 -7.79
N GLN A 268 -8.39 -9.67 -6.70
CA GLN A 268 -7.42 -8.77 -6.07
C GLN A 268 -6.21 -9.45 -5.42
N THR A 269 -6.27 -10.77 -5.20
CA THR A 269 -5.21 -11.51 -4.51
C THR A 269 -3.94 -11.72 -5.32
N ASN A 270 -4.00 -11.64 -6.66
CA ASN A 270 -2.83 -11.68 -7.55
C ASN A 270 -2.45 -10.30 -8.13
N GLY A 271 -2.82 -9.22 -7.42
CA GLY A 271 -2.64 -7.84 -7.85
C GLY A 271 -1.19 -7.42 -8.16
N ILE A 272 -0.19 -8.22 -7.79
CA ILE A 272 1.22 -7.98 -8.11
C ILE A 272 1.48 -8.34 -9.57
N CYS A 273 1.12 -9.55 -10.00
CA CYS A 273 1.22 -9.96 -11.40
C CYS A 273 0.32 -9.11 -12.30
N GLU A 274 -0.92 -8.83 -11.91
CA GLU A 274 -1.82 -7.96 -12.67
C GLU A 274 -1.22 -6.56 -12.92
N ARG A 275 -0.60 -5.98 -11.90
CA ARG A 275 0.08 -4.69 -12.01
C ARG A 275 1.29 -4.76 -12.91
N PHE A 276 2.06 -5.83 -12.82
CA PHE A 276 3.18 -6.10 -13.72
C PHE A 276 2.69 -6.28 -15.17
N HIS A 277 1.61 -7.07 -15.40
CA HIS A 277 1.03 -7.26 -16.73
C HIS A 277 0.58 -5.94 -17.36
N LYS A 278 0.00 -5.05 -16.57
CA LYS A 278 -0.34 -3.69 -17.05
C LYS A 278 0.91 -2.88 -17.42
N THR A 279 1.98 -3.02 -16.65
CA THR A 279 3.25 -2.33 -16.92
C THR A 279 3.88 -2.84 -18.21
N ILE A 280 4.06 -4.15 -18.35
CA ILE A 280 4.68 -4.75 -19.54
C ILE A 280 3.83 -4.53 -20.81
N LEU A 281 2.51 -4.56 -20.68
CA LEU A 281 1.62 -4.25 -21.80
C LEU A 281 1.86 -2.84 -22.32
N ASN A 282 1.95 -1.85 -21.43
CA ASN A 282 2.09 -0.44 -21.81
C ASN A 282 3.52 -0.06 -22.22
N GLU A 283 4.53 -0.56 -21.50
CA GLU A 283 5.91 -0.12 -21.66
C GLU A 283 6.71 -0.99 -22.66
N PHE A 284 6.27 -2.22 -22.90
CA PHE A 284 6.92 -3.13 -23.86
C PHE A 284 6.03 -3.49 -25.04
N TYR A 285 4.97 -4.27 -24.86
CA TYR A 285 4.21 -4.83 -25.97
C TYR A 285 3.58 -3.79 -26.89
N GLN A 286 2.91 -2.77 -26.33
CA GLN A 286 2.27 -1.72 -27.14
C GLN A 286 3.27 -0.90 -27.95
N ILE A 287 4.47 -0.73 -27.45
CA ILE A 287 5.53 0.02 -28.13
C ILE A 287 6.20 -0.87 -29.18
N THR A 288 6.60 -2.06 -28.78
CA THR A 288 7.39 -2.98 -29.60
C THR A 288 6.62 -3.48 -30.83
N PHE A 289 5.36 -3.86 -30.65
CA PHE A 289 4.50 -4.27 -31.78
C PHE A 289 4.17 -3.15 -32.79
N ARG A 290 4.39 -1.89 -32.44
CA ARG A 290 4.30 -0.76 -33.39
C ARG A 290 5.60 -0.51 -34.14
N LYS A 291 6.73 -0.97 -33.59
CA LYS A 291 8.06 -0.73 -34.16
C LYS A 291 8.59 -1.90 -34.98
N LYS A 292 8.22 -3.13 -34.60
CA LYS A 292 8.80 -4.36 -35.13
C LYS A 292 7.71 -5.41 -35.37
N LEU A 293 7.80 -6.08 -36.51
CA LEU A 293 7.01 -7.28 -36.83
C LEU A 293 7.83 -8.51 -36.49
N TYR A 294 7.27 -9.40 -35.70
CA TYR A 294 7.90 -10.65 -35.30
C TYR A 294 7.43 -11.80 -36.19
N SER A 295 8.37 -12.65 -36.59
CA SER A 295 8.09 -13.84 -37.37
C SER A 295 8.14 -15.11 -36.54
N THR A 296 8.84 -15.07 -35.42
CA THR A 296 9.01 -16.22 -34.52
C THR A 296 8.83 -15.80 -33.04
N ILE A 297 8.57 -16.80 -32.18
CA ILE A 297 8.44 -16.56 -30.75
C ILE A 297 9.80 -16.26 -30.10
N GLU A 298 10.87 -16.81 -30.65
CA GLU A 298 12.24 -16.63 -30.19
C GLU A 298 12.71 -15.18 -30.34
N GLU A 299 12.37 -14.56 -31.48
CA GLU A 299 12.65 -13.13 -31.69
C GLU A 299 11.95 -12.25 -30.68
N LEU A 300 10.67 -12.54 -30.38
CA LEU A 300 9.90 -11.81 -29.39
C LEU A 300 10.43 -12.10 -27.97
N GLN A 301 10.83 -13.34 -27.68
CA GLN A 301 11.43 -13.73 -26.40
C GLN A 301 12.74 -12.98 -26.14
N LYS A 302 13.59 -12.86 -27.15
CA LYS A 302 14.84 -12.12 -27.04
C LYS A 302 14.61 -10.66 -26.64
N ASP A 303 13.73 -9.96 -27.37
CA ASP A 303 13.42 -8.56 -27.06
C ASP A 303 12.72 -8.44 -25.67
N LEU A 304 11.94 -9.44 -25.27
CA LEU A 304 11.34 -9.51 -23.95
C LEU A 304 12.40 -9.68 -22.86
N ASP A 305 13.40 -10.56 -23.06
CA ASP A 305 14.47 -10.78 -22.10
C ASP A 305 15.30 -9.50 -21.89
N GLU A 306 15.62 -8.78 -22.98
CA GLU A 306 16.28 -7.47 -22.89
C GLU A 306 15.46 -6.44 -22.10
N TRP A 307 14.14 -6.43 -22.30
CA TRP A 307 13.26 -5.53 -21.56
C TRP A 307 13.12 -5.94 -20.08
N ILE A 308 13.06 -7.23 -19.77
CA ILE A 308 13.04 -7.75 -18.39
C ILE A 308 14.34 -7.41 -17.65
N GLU A 309 15.47 -7.49 -18.34
CA GLU A 309 16.76 -7.05 -17.79
C GLU A 309 16.73 -5.57 -17.42
N TYR A 310 16.28 -4.70 -18.32
CA TYR A 310 16.05 -3.29 -18.04
C TYR A 310 15.05 -3.07 -16.86
N TYR A 311 13.93 -3.82 -16.85
CA TYR A 311 12.94 -3.72 -15.79
C TYR A 311 13.51 -4.05 -14.41
N ASN A 312 14.34 -5.06 -14.33
CA ASN A 312 14.92 -5.52 -13.06
C ASN A 312 16.08 -4.65 -12.58
N ASN A 313 16.95 -4.16 -13.49
CA ASN A 313 18.19 -3.50 -13.13
C ASN A 313 18.15 -1.98 -13.20
N ASP A 314 17.36 -1.40 -14.10
CA ASP A 314 17.40 0.05 -14.38
C ASP A 314 16.10 0.76 -14.00
N ARG A 315 14.94 0.07 -14.14
CA ARG A 315 13.65 0.67 -13.88
C ARG A 315 13.37 0.83 -12.39
N THR A 316 13.19 2.07 -11.94
CA THR A 316 12.87 2.37 -10.55
C THR A 316 11.39 2.08 -10.21
N HIS A 317 11.13 1.62 -8.99
CA HIS A 317 9.81 1.28 -8.48
C HIS A 317 9.43 2.08 -7.25
N GLN A 318 8.19 2.57 -7.20
CA GLN A 318 7.62 3.29 -6.05
C GLN A 318 6.92 2.37 -5.03
N GLY A 319 7.06 1.05 -5.19
CA GLY A 319 6.46 0.08 -4.26
C GLY A 319 7.03 0.18 -2.84
N LYS A 320 6.25 -0.26 -1.86
CA LYS A 320 6.51 -0.12 -0.40
C LYS A 320 7.94 -0.54 0.03
N LYS A 321 8.53 -1.57 -0.60
CA LYS A 321 9.89 -2.06 -0.29
C LYS A 321 10.96 -1.43 -1.19
N CYS A 322 10.61 -1.11 -2.44
CA CYS A 322 11.55 -0.51 -3.38
C CYS A 322 11.85 0.96 -3.08
N CYS A 323 10.83 1.75 -2.75
CA CYS A 323 10.98 3.18 -2.37
C CYS A 323 11.84 4.01 -3.35
N GLY A 324 11.66 3.80 -4.66
CA GLY A 324 12.42 4.48 -5.71
C GLY A 324 13.68 3.74 -6.18
N ARG A 325 13.99 2.57 -5.61
CA ARG A 325 15.09 1.70 -6.07
C ARG A 325 14.62 0.75 -7.18
N THR A 326 15.58 0.11 -7.83
CA THR A 326 15.29 -0.96 -8.80
C THR A 326 14.90 -2.26 -8.07
N PRO A 327 14.23 -3.20 -8.76
CA PRO A 327 13.99 -4.53 -8.22
C PRO A 327 15.25 -5.25 -7.77
N MET A 328 16.34 -5.17 -8.55
CA MET A 328 17.62 -5.81 -8.24
C MET A 328 18.27 -5.21 -7.00
N GLU A 329 18.31 -3.87 -6.87
CA GLU A 329 18.82 -3.22 -5.66
C GLU A 329 18.01 -3.63 -4.42
N THR A 330 16.69 -3.75 -4.57
CA THR A 330 15.80 -4.17 -3.49
C THR A 330 16.00 -5.65 -3.11
N LEU A 331 16.31 -6.52 -4.08
CA LEU A 331 16.65 -7.92 -3.86
C LEU A 331 17.96 -8.05 -3.08
N LEU A 332 19.00 -7.35 -3.50
CA LEU A 332 20.33 -7.41 -2.87
C LEU A 332 20.31 -6.85 -1.44
N ASP A 333 19.58 -5.76 -1.22
CA ASP A 333 19.36 -5.20 0.12
C ASP A 333 18.58 -6.17 1.02
N GLY A 334 17.55 -6.81 0.47
CA GLY A 334 16.75 -7.81 1.20
C GLY A 334 17.48 -9.13 1.46
N LYS A 335 18.52 -9.48 0.69
CA LYS A 335 19.35 -10.64 0.92
C LYS A 335 20.05 -10.57 2.28
N SER A 336 20.53 -9.39 2.69
CA SER A 336 21.15 -9.19 4.00
C SER A 336 20.18 -9.49 5.15
N ILE A 337 18.91 -9.10 5.00
CA ILE A 337 17.85 -9.36 6.00
C ILE A 337 17.58 -10.87 6.13
N TRP A 338 17.60 -11.60 5.01
CA TRP A 338 17.44 -13.04 5.02
C TRP A 338 18.63 -13.73 5.72
N ALA A 339 19.86 -13.30 5.40
CA ALA A 339 21.08 -13.85 6.00
C ALA A 339 21.11 -13.64 7.53
N GLU A 340 20.77 -12.44 8.01
CA GLU A 340 20.71 -12.13 9.45
C GLU A 340 19.68 -13.01 10.17
N LYS A 341 18.50 -13.24 9.57
CA LYS A 341 17.45 -14.08 10.18
C LYS A 341 17.83 -15.55 10.25
N ASN A 342 18.58 -16.08 9.27
CA ASN A 342 19.00 -17.47 9.25
C ASN A 342 20.25 -17.73 10.09
N LEU A 343 21.17 -16.77 10.21
CA LEU A 343 22.30 -16.87 11.14
C LEU A 343 21.87 -16.89 12.61
N ALA A 344 20.70 -16.32 12.93
CA ALA A 344 20.13 -16.37 14.28
C ALA A 344 19.44 -17.71 14.61
N GLN A 345 19.31 -18.65 13.64
CA GLN A 345 18.71 -19.98 13.81
C GLN A 345 19.73 -21.12 13.80
N ILE A 346 21.00 -20.84 13.56
CA ILE A 346 22.14 -21.75 13.69
C ILE A 346 22.86 -21.46 15.02
#